data_0b2b9c248e588951ae6051c3e2f39f08
#
_entry.id   0b2b9c248e588951ae6051c3e2f39f08
#
_cell.length_a   1.000
_cell.length_b   1.000
_cell.length_c   1.000
_cell.angle_alpha   90.00
_cell.angle_beta   90.00
_cell.angle_gamma   90.00
#
_symmetry.space_group_name_H-M   'P 1'
#
loop_
_entity.id
_entity.type
_entity.pdbx_description
1 polymer ?
#
loop_
_entity_poly.entity_id
_entity_poly.type
_entity_poly.pdbx_seq_one_letter_code
_entity_poly.pdbx_strand_id
1 'polypeptide(L)'
;MLVIEVGSDDEFFDEETEEFLSGSKRKLRFEHSLFTISKWESKWKIPFLSAKEKTEEQAHDYIRCMALDDIDDLLPMLSMENLQSINDYIKDPFAATTVNDRSPKRRSKQRVMTAEVIYVEMFMRQFPIECEHWHLNRLLMALQVWDAFNSGPNNKMSKKQTAAYYRQQNAANRARYHTKG
;
A
#
# COMPACT_ATOMS: atom_id res chain seq x y z
N MET A 1 -12.06 0.06 0.13
CA MET A 1 -12.55 -0.77 1.24
C MET A 1 -12.72 -2.19 0.74
N LEU A 2 -12.13 -3.16 1.43
CA LEU A 2 -12.29 -4.60 1.18
C LEU A 2 -13.35 -5.14 2.13
N VAL A 3 -14.21 -6.05 1.65
CA VAL A 3 -15.17 -6.78 2.48
C VAL A 3 -14.92 -8.26 2.30
N ILE A 4 -14.73 -8.99 3.38
CA ILE A 4 -14.57 -10.44 3.39
C ILE A 4 -15.59 -11.09 4.32
N GLU A 5 -15.96 -12.32 4.01
CA GLU A 5 -16.84 -13.13 4.86
C GLU A 5 -15.96 -14.11 5.66
N VAL A 6 -16.17 -14.15 6.97
CA VAL A 6 -15.45 -15.02 7.91
C VAL A 6 -16.46 -15.82 8.71
N GLY A 7 -16.17 -17.07 8.95
CA GLY A 7 -17.05 -18.02 9.63
C GLY A 7 -17.53 -19.12 8.68
N SER A 8 -18.27 -20.03 9.21
CA SER A 8 -18.84 -21.19 8.49
C SER A 8 -20.36 -21.13 8.59
N ASP A 9 -21.06 -21.62 7.58
CA ASP A 9 -22.50 -21.89 7.66
C ASP A 9 -22.78 -23.26 8.29
N ASP A 10 -21.72 -23.98 8.71
CA ASP A 10 -21.87 -25.31 9.27
C ASP A 10 -22.55 -25.23 10.64
N GLU A 11 -23.52 -26.10 10.86
CA GLU A 11 -24.12 -26.30 12.18
C GLU A 11 -23.19 -27.19 13.01
N PHE A 12 -22.81 -26.73 14.19
CA PHE A 12 -22.05 -27.50 15.17
C PHE A 12 -22.98 -27.97 16.26
N PHE A 13 -22.93 -29.27 16.57
CA PHE A 13 -23.63 -29.82 17.71
C PHE A 13 -22.78 -29.63 18.96
N ASP A 14 -23.30 -28.89 19.92
CA ASP A 14 -22.67 -28.72 21.22
C ASP A 14 -23.13 -29.86 22.13
N GLU A 15 -22.21 -30.75 22.49
CA GLU A 15 -22.51 -31.91 23.34
C GLU A 15 -22.85 -31.54 24.80
N GLU A 16 -22.45 -30.35 25.26
CA GLU A 16 -22.73 -29.90 26.64
C GLU A 16 -24.14 -29.33 26.78
N THR A 17 -24.60 -28.62 25.74
CA THR A 17 -25.93 -27.99 25.74
C THR A 17 -26.97 -28.77 24.99
N GLU A 18 -26.57 -29.86 24.30
CA GLU A 18 -27.42 -30.67 23.39
C GLU A 18 -28.15 -29.83 22.31
N GLU A 19 -27.56 -28.66 21.92
CA GLU A 19 -28.15 -27.75 20.93
C GLU A 19 -27.26 -27.70 19.67
N PHE A 20 -27.93 -27.50 18.51
CA PHE A 20 -27.24 -27.17 17.27
C PHE A 20 -26.95 -25.66 17.27
N LEU A 21 -25.68 -25.31 17.28
CA LEU A 21 -25.22 -23.96 17.10
C LEU A 21 -25.02 -23.68 15.62
N SER A 22 -25.82 -22.78 15.07
CA SER A 22 -25.65 -22.31 13.69
C SER A 22 -24.39 -21.46 13.59
N GLY A 23 -23.45 -21.88 12.79
CA GLY A 23 -22.33 -21.05 12.39
C GLY A 23 -22.86 -19.78 11.71
N SER A 24 -22.41 -18.61 12.14
CA SER A 24 -22.80 -17.36 11.49
C SER A 24 -21.63 -16.80 10.71
N LYS A 25 -21.81 -16.59 9.40
CA LYS A 25 -20.88 -15.79 8.61
C LYS A 25 -20.99 -14.34 9.02
N ARG A 26 -19.85 -13.71 9.29
CA ARG A 26 -19.74 -12.29 9.58
C ARG A 26 -18.98 -11.60 8.45
N LYS A 27 -19.48 -10.44 8.03
CA LYS A 27 -18.81 -9.58 7.05
C LYS A 27 -17.88 -8.64 7.80
N LEU A 28 -16.61 -8.69 7.45
CA LEU A 28 -15.57 -7.82 7.97
C LEU A 28 -15.12 -6.84 6.90
N ARG A 29 -14.97 -5.58 7.30
CA ARG A 29 -14.55 -4.48 6.43
C ARG A 29 -13.11 -4.10 6.77
N PHE A 30 -12.30 -3.92 5.74
CA PHE A 30 -10.90 -3.55 5.88
C PHE A 30 -10.56 -2.32 5.05
N GLU A 31 -9.69 -1.47 5.59
CA GLU A 31 -9.19 -0.29 4.93
C GLU A 31 -7.66 -0.23 5.01
N HIS A 32 -7.00 -0.24 3.85
CA HIS A 32 -5.57 0.02 3.73
C HIS A 32 -5.34 1.49 3.44
N SER A 33 -5.14 2.30 4.47
CA SER A 33 -5.07 3.76 4.39
C SER A 33 -3.88 4.33 5.15
N LEU A 34 -3.62 5.62 4.96
CA LEU A 34 -2.59 6.32 5.72
C LEU A 34 -2.89 6.30 7.23
N PHE A 35 -4.18 6.43 7.58
CA PHE A 35 -4.61 6.39 8.97
C PHE A 35 -4.30 5.04 9.63
N THR A 36 -4.53 3.92 8.94
CA THR A 36 -4.23 2.59 9.47
C THR A 36 -2.73 2.36 9.63
N ILE A 37 -1.91 2.85 8.70
CA ILE A 37 -0.45 2.80 8.81
C ILE A 37 0.03 3.63 9.99
N SER A 38 -0.51 4.82 10.19
CA SER A 38 -0.16 5.69 11.32
C SER A 38 -0.42 5.02 12.67
N LYS A 39 -1.55 4.31 12.81
CA LYS A 39 -1.84 3.51 14.03
C LYS A 39 -0.77 2.45 14.26
N TRP A 40 -0.42 1.69 13.23
CA TRP A 40 0.55 0.63 13.32
C TRP A 40 1.96 1.16 13.64
N GLU A 41 2.42 2.20 12.93
CA GLU A 41 3.72 2.85 13.17
C GLU A 41 3.80 3.46 14.57
N SER A 42 2.69 4.01 15.07
CA SER A 42 2.61 4.55 16.43
C SER A 42 2.82 3.48 17.50
N LYS A 43 2.41 2.24 17.25
CA LYS A 43 2.60 1.11 18.16
C LYS A 43 4.01 0.54 18.05
N TRP A 44 4.45 0.20 16.84
CA TRP A 44 5.68 -0.55 16.61
C TRP A 44 6.94 0.33 16.53
N LYS A 45 6.79 1.64 16.29
CA LYS A 45 7.90 2.60 16.10
C LYS A 45 8.85 2.23 14.97
N ILE A 46 8.31 1.57 13.94
CA ILE A 46 9.02 1.09 12.75
C ILE A 46 8.32 1.64 11.51
N PRO A 47 9.05 2.17 10.51
CA PRO A 47 8.46 2.64 9.27
C PRO A 47 7.80 1.50 8.48
N PHE A 48 6.48 1.54 8.28
CA PHE A 48 5.72 0.47 7.63
C PHE A 48 6.18 0.18 6.20
N LEU A 49 6.39 1.24 5.42
CA LEU A 49 6.75 1.13 3.99
C LEU A 49 8.22 0.76 3.77
N SER A 50 9.09 0.99 4.75
CA SER A 50 10.53 0.73 4.63
C SER A 50 10.96 -0.58 5.26
N ALA A 51 10.14 -1.19 6.09
CA ALA A 51 10.41 -2.47 6.72
C ALA A 51 10.39 -3.58 5.67
N LYS A 52 11.53 -4.23 5.44
CA LYS A 52 11.67 -5.27 4.42
C LYS A 52 10.87 -6.51 4.75
N GLU A 53 10.91 -6.93 6.00
CA GLU A 53 10.18 -8.09 6.51
C GLU A 53 9.47 -7.70 7.81
N LYS A 54 8.22 -8.09 7.94
CA LYS A 54 7.43 -7.94 9.15
C LYS A 54 7.33 -9.29 9.83
N THR A 55 7.38 -9.29 11.15
CA THR A 55 7.08 -10.52 11.91
C THR A 55 5.62 -10.89 11.75
N GLU A 56 5.28 -12.14 12.03
CA GLU A 56 3.90 -12.62 11.98
C GLU A 56 3.00 -11.80 12.91
N GLU A 57 3.47 -11.48 14.13
CA GLU A 57 2.75 -10.64 15.07
C GLU A 57 2.49 -9.24 14.50
N GLN A 58 3.49 -8.63 13.86
CA GLN A 58 3.36 -7.32 13.20
C GLN A 58 2.37 -7.35 12.04
N ALA A 59 2.34 -8.44 11.29
CA ALA A 59 1.39 -8.62 10.19
C ALA A 59 -0.05 -8.79 10.70
N HIS A 60 -0.26 -9.61 11.72
CA HIS A 60 -1.57 -9.78 12.36
C HIS A 60 -2.07 -8.47 12.98
N ASP A 61 -1.18 -7.74 13.65
CA ASP A 61 -1.53 -6.44 14.23
C ASP A 61 -1.89 -5.41 13.14
N TYR A 62 -1.25 -5.49 11.97
CA TYR A 62 -1.62 -4.63 10.86
C TYR A 62 -3.03 -4.95 10.32
N ILE A 63 -3.39 -6.22 10.23
CA ILE A 63 -4.76 -6.64 9.86
C ILE A 63 -5.77 -6.07 10.84
N ARG A 64 -5.47 -6.08 12.15
CA ARG A 64 -6.30 -5.42 13.18
C ARG A 64 -6.43 -3.92 12.94
N CYS A 65 -5.32 -3.25 12.64
CA CYS A 65 -5.35 -1.82 12.33
C CYS A 65 -6.20 -1.49 11.11
N MET A 66 -6.24 -2.38 10.11
CA MET A 66 -7.03 -2.23 8.89
C MET A 66 -8.52 -2.49 9.11
N ALA A 67 -8.87 -3.30 10.11
CA ALA A 67 -10.27 -3.64 10.36
C ALA A 67 -11.07 -2.43 10.85
N LEU A 68 -12.24 -2.24 10.27
CA LEU A 68 -13.22 -1.24 10.68
C LEU A 68 -14.23 -1.81 11.68
N ASP A 69 -14.29 -3.13 11.78
CA ASP A 69 -15.15 -3.89 12.67
C ASP A 69 -14.28 -4.56 13.75
N ASP A 70 -14.89 -4.98 14.85
CA ASP A 70 -14.20 -5.76 15.86
C ASP A 70 -13.84 -7.15 15.29
N ILE A 71 -12.54 -7.47 15.33
CA ILE A 71 -11.97 -8.66 14.67
C ILE A 71 -11.24 -9.59 15.65
N ASP A 72 -11.05 -9.21 16.90
CA ASP A 72 -10.15 -9.92 17.81
C ASP A 72 -10.51 -11.42 17.93
N ASP A 73 -11.80 -11.73 18.06
CA ASP A 73 -12.29 -13.10 18.13
C ASP A 73 -12.26 -13.84 16.78
N LEU A 74 -12.24 -13.11 15.67
CA LEU A 74 -12.32 -13.65 14.31
C LEU A 74 -10.96 -13.77 13.61
N LEU A 75 -9.93 -13.11 14.16
CA LEU A 75 -8.60 -13.13 13.56
C LEU A 75 -8.04 -14.56 13.38
N PRO A 76 -8.17 -15.47 14.38
CA PRO A 76 -7.74 -16.86 14.22
C PRO A 76 -8.56 -17.66 13.19
N MET A 77 -9.76 -17.18 12.86
CA MET A 77 -10.68 -17.84 11.93
C MET A 77 -10.48 -17.39 10.47
N LEU A 78 -9.55 -16.48 10.21
CA LEU A 78 -9.21 -16.03 8.86
C LEU A 78 -8.58 -17.20 8.08
N SER A 79 -9.23 -17.59 6.99
CA SER A 79 -8.70 -18.60 6.09
C SER A 79 -7.49 -18.07 5.30
N MET A 80 -6.72 -18.98 4.70
CA MET A 80 -5.62 -18.60 3.79
C MET A 80 -6.15 -17.79 2.60
N GLU A 81 -7.36 -18.06 2.11
CA GLU A 81 -8.00 -17.28 1.03
C GLU A 81 -8.31 -15.85 1.48
N ASN A 82 -8.78 -15.69 2.74
CA ASN A 82 -9.03 -14.37 3.32
C ASN A 82 -7.73 -13.56 3.45
N LEU A 83 -6.66 -14.20 3.93
CA LEU A 83 -5.34 -13.58 4.04
C LEU A 83 -4.77 -13.20 2.67
N GLN A 84 -4.97 -14.05 1.65
CA GLN A 84 -4.57 -13.74 0.28
C GLN A 84 -5.36 -12.54 -0.26
N SER A 85 -6.68 -12.49 -0.05
CA SER A 85 -7.53 -11.38 -0.47
C SER A 85 -7.12 -10.05 0.17
N ILE A 86 -6.75 -10.08 1.47
CA ILE A 86 -6.22 -8.91 2.18
C ILE A 86 -4.88 -8.47 1.55
N ASN A 87 -3.99 -9.42 1.29
CA ASN A 87 -2.67 -9.13 0.70
C ASN A 87 -2.79 -8.56 -0.73
N ASP A 88 -3.70 -9.09 -1.53
CA ASP A 88 -3.98 -8.61 -2.88
C ASP A 88 -4.59 -7.20 -2.84
N TYR A 89 -5.49 -6.93 -1.91
CA TYR A 89 -6.04 -5.60 -1.67
C TYR A 89 -4.96 -4.58 -1.28
N ILE A 90 -4.02 -4.95 -0.39
CA ILE A 90 -2.89 -4.08 -0.01
C ILE A 90 -2.01 -3.74 -1.22
N LYS A 91 -1.81 -4.70 -2.12
CA LYS A 91 -0.95 -4.55 -3.31
C LYS A 91 -1.63 -3.86 -4.49
N ASP A 92 -2.95 -3.77 -4.48
CA ASP A 92 -3.69 -3.15 -5.57
C ASP A 92 -3.24 -1.68 -5.75
N PRO A 93 -2.85 -1.26 -6.95
CA PRO A 93 -2.45 0.11 -7.22
C PRO A 93 -3.58 1.13 -7.01
N PHE A 94 -4.83 0.70 -7.09
CA PHE A 94 -6.04 1.52 -6.90
C PHE A 94 -6.06 2.82 -7.71
N ALA A 95 -5.31 2.84 -8.82
CA ALA A 95 -5.17 4.00 -9.69
C ALA A 95 -5.13 3.59 -11.16
N ALA A 96 -5.84 4.33 -12.01
CA ALA A 96 -5.80 4.17 -13.46
C ALA A 96 -4.63 4.94 -14.09
N THR A 97 -4.02 5.85 -13.35
CA THR A 97 -2.94 6.71 -13.83
C THR A 97 -1.58 6.07 -13.60
N THR A 98 -0.72 6.12 -14.62
CA THR A 98 0.68 5.77 -14.49
C THR A 98 1.51 7.03 -14.69
N VAL A 99 2.27 7.42 -13.68
CA VAL A 99 3.23 8.53 -13.79
C VAL A 99 4.55 7.96 -14.28
N ASN A 100 4.92 8.28 -15.52
CA ASN A 100 6.24 7.97 -16.04
C ASN A 100 7.25 8.96 -15.46
N ASP A 101 7.88 8.61 -14.36
CA ASP A 101 8.99 9.37 -13.82
C ASP A 101 10.23 9.21 -14.72
N ARG A 102 10.36 10.11 -15.71
CA ARG A 102 11.52 10.19 -16.59
C ARG A 102 12.69 10.97 -15.97
N SER A 103 12.53 11.45 -14.75
CA SER A 103 13.56 12.18 -14.05
C SER A 103 14.70 11.22 -13.68
N PRO A 104 15.96 11.57 -13.92
CA PRO A 104 17.06 10.79 -13.38
C PRO A 104 16.92 10.81 -11.86
N LYS A 105 16.72 9.65 -11.25
CA LYS A 105 16.65 9.52 -9.78
C LYS A 105 17.92 10.15 -9.22
N ARG A 106 17.81 11.41 -8.76
CA ARG A 106 18.87 12.00 -7.97
C ARG A 106 19.10 11.04 -6.82
N ARG A 107 20.35 10.68 -6.54
CA ARG A 107 20.77 10.02 -5.30
C ARG A 107 20.55 10.98 -4.13
N SER A 108 19.30 11.37 -3.89
CA SER A 108 18.92 11.94 -2.61
C SER A 108 19.05 10.79 -1.60
N LYS A 109 19.59 11.08 -0.44
CA LYS A 109 19.53 10.14 0.70
C LYS A 109 18.10 9.63 0.75
N GLN A 110 17.94 8.33 0.55
CA GLN A 110 16.61 7.71 0.44
C GLN A 110 15.85 8.05 1.73
N ARG A 111 14.92 8.98 1.60
CA ARG A 111 14.15 9.45 2.75
C ARG A 111 13.27 8.28 3.18
N VAL A 112 13.36 7.93 4.44
CA VAL A 112 12.48 6.91 5.01
C VAL A 112 11.06 7.45 4.97
N MET A 113 10.16 6.72 4.29
CA MET A 113 8.75 7.10 4.19
C MET A 113 8.02 6.55 5.40
N THR A 114 7.58 7.43 6.28
CA THR A 114 6.69 7.15 7.40
C THR A 114 5.35 7.82 7.21
N ALA A 115 4.36 7.43 8.00
CA ALA A 115 3.04 8.07 7.97
C ALA A 115 3.15 9.59 8.19
N GLU A 116 3.97 10.04 9.14
CA GLU A 116 4.16 11.47 9.42
C GLU A 116 4.75 12.22 8.22
N VAL A 117 5.69 11.60 7.49
CA VAL A 117 6.25 12.18 6.28
C VAL A 117 5.16 12.36 5.23
N ILE A 118 4.28 11.35 5.05
CA ILE A 118 3.19 11.42 4.08
C ILE A 118 2.16 12.49 4.51
N TYR A 119 1.82 12.61 5.80
CA TYR A 119 0.96 13.69 6.29
C TYR A 119 1.55 15.07 5.97
N VAL A 120 2.84 15.28 6.22
CA VAL A 120 3.51 16.54 5.86
C VAL A 120 3.45 16.80 4.35
N GLU A 121 3.68 15.76 3.52
CA GLU A 121 3.57 15.84 2.06
C GLU A 121 2.15 16.22 1.62
N MET A 122 1.10 15.69 2.27
CA MET A 122 -0.29 16.06 2.04
C MET A 122 -0.55 17.53 2.39
N PHE A 123 -0.15 17.97 3.58
CA PHE A 123 -0.37 19.35 4.03
C PHE A 123 0.36 20.36 3.15
N MET A 124 1.60 20.09 2.76
CA MET A 124 2.36 20.95 1.84
C MET A 124 1.69 21.13 0.48
N ARG A 125 0.92 20.13 0.03
CA ARG A 125 0.18 20.14 -1.22
C ARG A 125 -1.30 20.51 -1.05
N GLN A 126 -1.70 20.93 0.15
CA GLN A 126 -3.06 21.33 0.48
C GLN A 126 -4.11 20.21 0.23
N PHE A 127 -3.72 18.95 0.41
CA PHE A 127 -4.68 17.84 0.40
C PHE A 127 -5.54 17.89 1.66
N PRO A 128 -6.89 17.70 1.53
CA PRO A 128 -7.77 17.58 2.67
C PRO A 128 -7.37 16.41 3.57
N ILE A 129 -7.55 16.55 4.88
CA ILE A 129 -7.19 15.50 5.84
C ILE A 129 -7.99 14.20 5.60
N GLU A 130 -9.21 14.31 5.10
CA GLU A 130 -10.09 13.19 4.79
C GLU A 130 -9.47 12.21 3.78
N CYS A 131 -8.47 12.67 3.01
CA CYS A 131 -7.72 11.81 2.10
C CYS A 131 -6.87 10.74 2.84
N GLU A 132 -6.67 10.88 4.15
CA GLU A 132 -5.98 9.87 4.97
C GLU A 132 -6.71 8.52 4.95
N HIS A 133 -8.03 8.51 4.70
CA HIS A 133 -8.87 7.32 4.56
C HIS A 133 -8.91 6.75 3.15
N TRP A 134 -8.25 7.38 2.19
CA TRP A 134 -8.14 6.79 0.85
C TRP A 134 -7.23 5.57 0.91
N HIS A 135 -7.47 4.64 -0.04
CA HIS A 135 -6.51 3.55 -0.23
C HIS A 135 -5.11 4.15 -0.40
N LEU A 136 -4.12 3.65 0.37
CA LEU A 136 -2.80 4.26 0.44
C LEU A 136 -2.16 4.44 -0.93
N ASN A 137 -2.19 3.39 -1.78
CA ASN A 137 -1.59 3.45 -3.11
C ASN A 137 -2.25 4.53 -3.99
N ARG A 138 -3.57 4.74 -3.84
CA ARG A 138 -4.29 5.83 -4.50
C ARG A 138 -3.82 7.19 -4.01
N LEU A 139 -3.64 7.36 -2.70
CA LEU A 139 -3.13 8.60 -2.11
C LEU A 139 -1.72 8.91 -2.61
N LEU A 140 -0.81 7.92 -2.55
CA LEU A 140 0.56 8.09 -3.03
C LEU A 140 0.60 8.42 -4.53
N MET A 141 -0.26 7.81 -5.34
CA MET A 141 -0.39 8.14 -6.74
C MET A 141 -0.89 9.57 -6.95
N ALA A 142 -1.87 10.03 -6.17
CA ALA A 142 -2.36 11.41 -6.25
C ALA A 142 -1.28 12.44 -5.91
N LEU A 143 -0.44 12.17 -4.91
CA LEU A 143 0.71 13.01 -4.58
C LEU A 143 1.72 13.05 -5.74
N GLN A 144 2.03 11.91 -6.36
CA GLN A 144 2.92 11.84 -7.54
C GLN A 144 2.36 12.61 -8.74
N VAL A 145 1.05 12.48 -8.99
CA VAL A 145 0.37 13.24 -10.06
C VAL A 145 0.46 14.75 -9.79
N TRP A 146 0.21 15.17 -8.56
CA TRP A 146 0.35 16.57 -8.18
C TRP A 146 1.76 17.10 -8.44
N ASP A 147 2.79 16.32 -8.07
CA ASP A 147 4.19 16.67 -8.33
C ASP A 147 4.46 16.77 -9.83
N ALA A 148 3.94 15.85 -10.63
CA ALA A 148 4.10 15.86 -12.08
C ALA A 148 3.45 17.10 -12.72
N PHE A 149 2.27 17.52 -12.25
CA PHE A 149 1.60 18.73 -12.72
C PHE A 149 2.32 20.03 -12.31
N ASN A 150 2.86 20.05 -11.11
CA ASN A 150 3.53 21.23 -10.55
C ASN A 150 5.03 21.28 -10.87
N SER A 151 5.60 20.19 -11.36
CA SER A 151 6.91 20.18 -11.97
C SER A 151 6.83 20.89 -13.33
N GLY A 152 6.86 22.21 -13.31
CA GLY A 152 6.70 23.04 -14.52
C GLY A 152 7.68 22.67 -15.65
N PRO A 153 7.52 23.26 -16.86
CA PRO A 153 8.33 22.94 -18.05
C PRO A 153 9.83 23.18 -17.89
N ASN A 154 10.28 23.69 -16.75
CA ASN A 154 11.68 23.95 -16.42
C ASN A 154 12.51 22.73 -16.06
N ASN A 155 11.93 21.53 -15.97
CA ASN A 155 12.69 20.29 -15.89
C ASN A 155 13.14 19.77 -17.25
N LYS A 156 13.36 20.66 -18.23
CA LYS A 156 14.10 20.29 -19.44
C LYS A 156 15.47 19.80 -19.00
N MET A 157 15.70 18.49 -19.16
CA MET A 157 17.04 17.93 -18.99
C MET A 157 18.06 18.84 -19.68
N SER A 158 19.14 19.20 -19.01
CA SER A 158 20.20 19.93 -19.67
C SER A 158 20.68 19.12 -20.90
N LYS A 159 21.21 19.79 -21.93
CA LYS A 159 21.75 19.11 -23.12
C LYS A 159 22.68 17.94 -22.75
N LYS A 160 23.47 18.12 -21.68
CA LYS A 160 24.40 17.10 -21.16
C LYS A 160 23.65 15.90 -20.54
N GLN A 161 22.59 16.14 -19.78
CA GLN A 161 21.75 15.10 -19.19
C GLN A 161 20.96 14.33 -20.25
N THR A 162 20.42 15.04 -21.26
CA THR A 162 19.74 14.44 -22.40
C THR A 162 20.69 13.53 -23.19
N ALA A 163 21.90 14.00 -23.46
CA ALA A 163 22.92 13.20 -24.15
C ALA A 163 23.33 11.96 -23.34
N ALA A 164 23.50 12.10 -22.02
CA ALA A 164 23.80 10.97 -21.13
C ALA A 164 22.66 9.93 -21.12
N TYR A 165 21.39 10.39 -21.05
CA TYR A 165 20.24 9.53 -21.11
C TYR A 165 20.17 8.72 -22.43
N TYR A 166 20.35 9.39 -23.59
CA TYR A 166 20.34 8.68 -24.87
C TYR A 166 21.53 7.73 -25.01
N ARG A 167 22.72 8.07 -24.48
CA ARG A 167 23.85 7.14 -24.46
C ARG A 167 23.52 5.88 -23.67
N GLN A 168 22.90 6.01 -22.49
CA GLN A 168 22.52 4.89 -21.64
C GLN A 168 21.44 4.03 -22.32
N GLN A 169 20.42 4.66 -22.91
CA GLN A 169 19.37 3.96 -23.65
C GLN A 169 19.94 3.20 -24.86
N ASN A 170 20.81 3.84 -25.62
CA ASN A 170 21.45 3.21 -26.77
C ASN A 170 22.35 2.06 -26.34
N ALA A 171 23.08 2.17 -25.23
CA ALA A 171 23.89 1.08 -24.70
C ALA A 171 23.01 -0.12 -24.27
N ALA A 172 21.90 0.15 -23.59
CA ALA A 172 20.94 -0.87 -23.18
C ALA A 172 20.30 -1.56 -24.41
N ASN A 173 19.93 -0.79 -25.45
CA ASN A 173 19.37 -1.34 -26.68
C ASN A 173 20.38 -2.16 -27.46
N ARG A 174 21.65 -1.72 -27.53
CA ARG A 174 22.73 -2.51 -28.14
C ARG A 174 22.94 -3.84 -27.45
N ALA A 175 22.95 -3.83 -26.11
CA ALA A 175 23.04 -5.05 -25.31
C ALA A 175 21.84 -5.98 -25.57
N ARG A 176 20.63 -5.42 -25.66
CA ARG A 176 19.38 -6.18 -25.87
C ARG A 176 19.28 -6.78 -27.26
N TYR A 177 19.70 -6.04 -28.29
CA TYR A 177 19.53 -6.43 -29.69
C TYR A 177 20.85 -6.91 -30.35
N HIS A 178 21.93 -7.03 -29.56
CA HIS A 178 23.26 -7.45 -30.03
C HIS A 178 23.77 -6.68 -31.26
N THR A 179 23.44 -5.38 -31.36
CA THR A 179 23.85 -4.53 -32.48
C THR A 179 25.10 -3.74 -32.13
N LYS A 180 26.02 -3.57 -33.10
CA LYS A 180 27.26 -2.78 -32.96
C LYS A 180 27.11 -1.31 -33.38
N GLY A 181 25.94 -0.91 -33.83
CA GLY A 181 25.56 0.31 -34.47
C GLY A 181 25.64 1.59 -34.04
#